data_63b13dcce08d999e22b39402479f77c1
#
_entry.id   63b13dcce08d999e22b39402479f77c1
#
_cell.length_a   1.000
_cell.length_b   1.000
_cell.length_c   1.000
_cell.angle_alpha   90.00
_cell.angle_beta   90.00
_cell.angle_gamma   90.00
#
_symmetry.space_group_name_H-M   'P 1'
#
loop_
_entity.id
_entity.type
_entity.pdbx_description
1 polymer ?
#
loop_
_entity_poly.entity_id
_entity_poly.type
_entity_poly.pdbx_seq_one_letter_code
_entity_poly.pdbx_strand_id
1 'polypeptide(L)'
;MLPIYFDYSATTPVDPRVMEKMVECLTLEGNFGNPASRSHVFGWKAEEAVENARQQVADLINCDPREIVWTSGATESDNLAIKGAAHFYKSKGQHIITSKIEHKAVLDSCRQLEREGFEVTYLDPDNKGLVSPEDVAAAIREDTILVSLMHVNNEIGVITDIKAIADLCREKKVIFHVDAAQSAGKIDIDLEDMKVDLMSFSAHKMYGPKGVGALYVRRKPRVRLEAQMHGGGHERGMRSGTLATHQIAGMGEACRIAKEEMHDEGKRTLILRDRFLKNLEGMEEVYINGDIDHRVPGNLNVSFNFVEGESLIMALKDLAVSSGSACTSASLEPSYVLRALGMNDELAHSSLRFSIGRFTTEEDVDIATTKVKEAVGKLRELSPLWDMYKDGVDVSKVQWAAH
;
A
#
# COMPACT_ATOMS: atom_id res chain seq x y z
N MET A 1 22.69 17.03 -9.52
CA MET A 1 21.29 16.91 -10.02
C MET A 1 20.60 15.89 -9.13
N LEU A 2 19.32 16.06 -8.77
CA LEU A 2 18.59 15.07 -8.01
C LEU A 2 18.33 13.83 -8.89
N PRO A 3 18.27 12.60 -8.30
CA PRO A 3 17.88 11.40 -9.02
C PRO A 3 16.46 11.52 -9.61
N ILE A 4 16.21 10.86 -10.73
CA ILE A 4 14.86 10.72 -11.29
C ILE A 4 14.05 9.83 -10.36
N TYR A 5 12.83 10.25 -10.00
CA TYR A 5 12.04 9.60 -8.97
C TYR A 5 11.09 8.53 -9.54
N PHE A 6 11.35 7.27 -9.20
CA PHE A 6 10.55 6.09 -9.55
C PHE A 6 10.10 5.29 -8.31
N ASP A 7 9.89 5.96 -7.18
CA ASP A 7 9.51 5.30 -5.92
C ASP A 7 8.19 5.82 -5.32
N TYR A 8 7.23 6.14 -6.19
CA TYR A 8 5.91 6.66 -5.79
C TYR A 8 5.09 5.69 -4.93
N SER A 9 5.40 4.40 -4.93
CA SER A 9 4.78 3.43 -4.02
C SER A 9 5.33 3.50 -2.59
N ALA A 10 6.53 4.06 -2.38
CA ALA A 10 7.07 4.30 -1.04
C ALA A 10 6.46 5.57 -0.43
N THR A 11 6.46 6.66 -1.19
CA THR A 11 5.82 7.94 -0.83
C THR A 11 5.70 8.81 -2.07
N THR A 12 4.83 9.82 -2.02
CA THR A 12 4.71 10.83 -3.07
C THR A 12 5.16 12.21 -2.54
N PRO A 13 5.61 13.12 -3.40
CA PRO A 13 5.67 14.53 -3.04
C PRO A 13 4.24 15.04 -2.77
N VAL A 14 4.11 16.06 -1.94
CA VAL A 14 2.83 16.75 -1.74
C VAL A 14 2.49 17.55 -2.98
N ASP A 15 1.26 17.43 -3.49
CA ASP A 15 0.79 18.28 -4.60
C ASP A 15 0.78 19.76 -4.16
N PRO A 16 1.23 20.71 -5.00
CA PRO A 16 1.23 22.13 -4.65
C PRO A 16 -0.13 22.64 -4.16
N ARG A 17 -1.24 22.19 -4.77
CA ARG A 17 -2.61 22.53 -4.37
C ARG A 17 -2.94 22.04 -2.96
N VAL A 18 -2.46 20.85 -2.60
CA VAL A 18 -2.58 20.27 -1.25
C VAL A 18 -1.77 21.09 -0.24
N MET A 19 -0.54 21.47 -0.60
CA MET A 19 0.30 22.31 0.25
C MET A 19 -0.39 23.66 0.57
N GLU A 20 -0.99 24.32 -0.43
CA GLU A 20 -1.75 25.56 -0.25
C GLU A 20 -2.86 25.38 0.79
N LYS A 21 -3.65 24.29 0.70
CA LYS A 21 -4.69 23.97 1.68
C LYS A 21 -4.14 23.73 3.09
N MET A 22 -2.98 23.10 3.20
CA MET A 22 -2.33 22.90 4.50
C MET A 22 -1.89 24.23 5.13
N VAL A 23 -1.32 25.15 4.33
CA VAL A 23 -0.86 26.46 4.80
C VAL A 23 -2.02 27.29 5.34
N GLU A 24 -3.21 27.21 4.75
CA GLU A 24 -4.43 27.86 5.26
C GLU A 24 -4.77 27.48 6.71
N CYS A 25 -4.24 26.38 7.24
CA CYS A 25 -4.53 25.88 8.58
C CYS A 25 -3.35 26.06 9.56
N LEU A 26 -2.33 26.87 9.23
CA LEU A 26 -1.11 26.95 10.03
C LEU A 26 -0.89 28.31 10.70
N THR A 27 -1.45 29.39 10.16
CA THR A 27 -1.13 30.75 10.58
C THR A 27 -2.31 31.49 11.18
N LEU A 28 -2.02 32.64 11.81
CA LEU A 28 -3.03 33.45 12.51
C LEU A 28 -4.14 33.96 11.56
N GLU A 29 -3.80 34.20 10.30
CA GLU A 29 -4.76 34.63 9.27
C GLU A 29 -5.63 33.48 8.77
N GLY A 30 -5.30 32.24 9.14
CA GLY A 30 -5.95 31.01 8.64
C GLY A 30 -6.79 30.30 9.70
N ASN A 31 -6.91 28.97 9.55
CA ASN A 31 -7.76 28.09 10.34
C ASN A 31 -6.93 27.27 11.37
N PHE A 32 -6.02 27.93 12.11
CA PHE A 32 -5.08 27.26 13.04
C PHE A 32 -5.73 26.73 14.31
N GLY A 33 -6.99 27.04 14.57
CA GLY A 33 -7.68 26.72 15.83
C GLY A 33 -7.75 25.24 16.17
N ASN A 34 -8.01 24.93 17.43
CA ASN A 34 -8.30 23.56 17.83
C ASN A 34 -9.76 23.22 17.48
N PRO A 35 -10.04 22.21 16.65
CA PRO A 35 -11.40 21.85 16.25
C PRO A 35 -12.29 21.38 17.43
N ALA A 36 -11.71 21.02 18.58
CA ALA A 36 -12.47 20.71 19.79
C ALA A 36 -12.92 21.94 20.57
N SER A 37 -12.45 23.14 20.22
CA SER A 37 -12.81 24.40 20.90
C SER A 37 -14.13 24.97 20.38
N ARG A 38 -15.22 24.66 21.06
CA ARG A 38 -16.59 25.04 20.64
C ARG A 38 -17.05 26.42 21.06
N SER A 39 -16.25 27.16 21.84
CA SER A 39 -16.63 28.44 22.43
C SER A 39 -16.29 29.68 21.60
N HIS A 40 -15.55 29.54 20.50
CA HIS A 40 -15.07 30.68 19.69
C HIS A 40 -14.84 30.31 18.22
N VAL A 41 -14.82 31.33 17.37
CA VAL A 41 -14.76 31.23 15.91
C VAL A 41 -13.51 30.49 15.39
N PHE A 42 -12.37 30.55 16.06
CA PHE A 42 -11.16 29.83 15.63
C PHE A 42 -11.37 28.31 15.68
N GLY A 43 -12.01 27.81 16.73
CA GLY A 43 -12.36 26.40 16.83
C GLY A 43 -13.39 25.98 15.77
N TRP A 44 -14.42 26.79 15.54
CA TRP A 44 -15.46 26.50 14.52
C TRP A 44 -14.88 26.41 13.11
N LYS A 45 -13.98 27.33 12.72
CA LYS A 45 -13.30 27.29 11.43
C LYS A 45 -12.41 26.06 11.27
N ALA A 46 -11.71 25.67 12.33
CA ALA A 46 -10.90 24.45 12.32
C ALA A 46 -11.78 23.18 12.23
N GLU A 47 -12.91 23.14 12.95
CA GLU A 47 -13.89 22.06 12.86
C GLU A 47 -14.48 21.97 11.44
N GLU A 48 -14.85 23.10 10.83
CA GLU A 48 -15.33 23.17 9.45
C GLU A 48 -14.29 22.62 8.46
N ALA A 49 -13.01 22.99 8.59
CA ALA A 49 -11.94 22.47 7.73
C ALA A 49 -11.79 20.94 7.87
N VAL A 50 -11.88 20.41 9.08
CA VAL A 50 -11.83 18.97 9.35
C VAL A 50 -13.03 18.24 8.75
N GLU A 51 -14.25 18.77 8.90
CA GLU A 51 -15.45 18.11 8.38
C GLU A 51 -15.54 18.19 6.85
N ASN A 52 -15.09 19.30 6.24
CA ASN A 52 -14.96 19.40 4.78
C ASN A 52 -13.97 18.35 4.25
N ALA A 53 -12.82 18.16 4.89
CA ALA A 53 -11.87 17.13 4.53
C ALA A 53 -12.45 15.72 4.69
N ARG A 54 -13.23 15.50 5.77
CA ARG A 54 -13.92 14.22 6.01
C ARG A 54 -14.91 13.90 4.90
N GLN A 55 -15.65 14.91 4.43
CA GLN A 55 -16.56 14.77 3.27
C GLN A 55 -15.78 14.42 1.99
N GLN A 56 -14.63 15.09 1.73
CA GLN A 56 -13.82 14.83 0.55
C GLN A 56 -13.24 13.40 0.53
N VAL A 57 -12.83 12.86 1.69
CA VAL A 57 -12.44 11.44 1.81
C VAL A 57 -13.62 10.53 1.54
N ALA A 58 -14.77 10.81 2.15
CA ALA A 58 -16.00 10.02 1.95
C ALA A 58 -16.47 10.02 0.49
N ASP A 59 -16.36 11.16 -0.17
CA ASP A 59 -16.70 11.31 -1.59
C ASP A 59 -15.80 10.49 -2.53
N LEU A 60 -14.52 10.35 -2.19
CA LEU A 60 -13.57 9.55 -2.98
C LEU A 60 -13.94 8.05 -2.98
N ILE A 61 -14.43 7.55 -1.84
CA ILE A 61 -14.67 6.12 -1.62
C ILE A 61 -16.16 5.76 -1.55
N ASN A 62 -17.03 6.71 -1.84
CA ASN A 62 -18.50 6.58 -1.82
C ASN A 62 -19.04 6.01 -0.50
N CYS A 63 -18.88 6.76 0.60
CA CYS A 63 -19.41 6.40 1.92
C CYS A 63 -19.99 7.59 2.69
N ASP A 64 -20.64 7.33 3.83
CA ASP A 64 -21.06 8.39 4.77
C ASP A 64 -19.83 8.99 5.48
N PRO A 65 -19.64 10.33 5.50
CA PRO A 65 -18.49 10.95 6.19
C PRO A 65 -18.40 10.58 7.67
N ARG A 66 -19.50 10.23 8.31
CA ARG A 66 -19.51 9.73 9.70
C ARG A 66 -18.87 8.35 9.87
N GLU A 67 -18.53 7.66 8.79
CA GLU A 67 -17.79 6.39 8.77
C GLU A 67 -16.27 6.57 8.72
N ILE A 68 -15.80 7.80 8.53
CA ILE A 68 -14.37 8.14 8.51
C ILE A 68 -13.89 8.44 9.93
N VAL A 69 -12.75 7.85 10.31
CA VAL A 69 -12.01 8.06 11.56
C VAL A 69 -10.59 8.51 11.20
N TRP A 70 -10.18 9.67 11.70
CA TRP A 70 -8.83 10.19 11.44
C TRP A 70 -7.78 9.44 12.24
N THR A 71 -6.66 9.13 11.59
CA THR A 71 -5.49 8.45 12.16
C THR A 71 -4.20 9.16 11.72
N SER A 72 -3.05 8.69 12.18
CA SER A 72 -1.74 9.19 11.76
C SER A 72 -1.22 8.57 10.45
N GLY A 73 -1.92 7.59 9.89
CA GLY A 73 -1.54 6.89 8.67
C GLY A 73 -2.12 5.48 8.61
N ALA A 74 -1.84 4.75 7.51
CA ALA A 74 -2.35 3.40 7.32
C ALA A 74 -1.91 2.43 8.41
N THR A 75 -0.68 2.53 8.90
CA THR A 75 -0.19 1.66 10.00
C THR A 75 -1.04 1.78 11.27
N GLU A 76 -1.42 3.00 11.67
CA GLU A 76 -2.33 3.19 12.82
C GLU A 76 -3.73 2.68 12.47
N SER A 77 -4.22 2.94 11.26
CA SER A 77 -5.53 2.46 10.79
C SER A 77 -5.62 0.93 10.80
N ASP A 78 -4.59 0.22 10.31
CA ASP A 78 -4.51 -1.24 10.33
C ASP A 78 -4.51 -1.79 11.76
N ASN A 79 -3.71 -1.19 12.64
CA ASN A 79 -3.68 -1.56 14.06
C ASN A 79 -5.04 -1.37 14.73
N LEU A 80 -5.69 -0.22 14.50
CA LEU A 80 -7.00 0.07 15.06
C LEU A 80 -8.07 -0.88 14.51
N ALA A 81 -8.05 -1.16 13.20
CA ALA A 81 -8.98 -2.07 12.57
C ALA A 81 -8.79 -3.51 13.08
N ILE A 82 -7.58 -4.04 12.98
CA ILE A 82 -7.30 -5.46 13.26
C ILE A 82 -7.39 -5.73 14.75
N LYS A 83 -6.62 -5.00 15.58
CA LYS A 83 -6.62 -5.22 17.03
C LYS A 83 -7.92 -4.77 17.67
N GLY A 84 -8.46 -3.62 17.24
CA GLY A 84 -9.72 -3.11 17.75
C GLY A 84 -10.91 -4.04 17.48
N ALA A 85 -10.99 -4.63 16.27
CA ALA A 85 -12.00 -5.64 15.96
C ALA A 85 -11.75 -6.95 16.74
N ALA A 86 -10.53 -7.46 16.74
CA ALA A 86 -10.18 -8.69 17.45
C ALA A 86 -10.55 -8.63 18.94
N HIS A 87 -10.17 -7.57 19.63
CA HIS A 87 -10.48 -7.39 21.05
C HIS A 87 -11.99 -7.24 21.28
N PHE A 88 -12.69 -6.43 20.47
CA PHE A 88 -14.12 -6.23 20.64
C PHE A 88 -14.93 -7.51 20.40
N TYR A 89 -14.56 -8.29 19.38
CA TYR A 89 -15.29 -9.51 19.00
C TYR A 89 -14.73 -10.81 19.62
N LYS A 90 -13.77 -10.73 20.53
CA LYS A 90 -13.11 -11.89 21.18
C LYS A 90 -14.09 -12.92 21.75
N SER A 91 -15.23 -12.47 22.26
CA SER A 91 -16.26 -13.38 22.79
C SER A 91 -17.00 -14.19 21.71
N LYS A 92 -16.88 -13.82 20.44
CA LYS A 92 -17.50 -14.55 19.31
C LYS A 92 -16.56 -15.55 18.66
N GLY A 93 -15.25 -15.37 18.81
CA GLY A 93 -14.23 -16.23 18.25
C GLY A 93 -12.85 -15.61 18.37
N GLN A 94 -11.83 -16.39 18.04
CA GLN A 94 -10.43 -15.96 18.15
C GLN A 94 -9.60 -16.30 16.90
N HIS A 95 -10.26 -16.57 15.77
CA HIS A 95 -9.57 -16.87 14.51
C HIS A 95 -9.61 -15.68 13.56
N ILE A 96 -8.45 -15.41 12.95
CA ILE A 96 -8.22 -14.33 11.99
C ILE A 96 -7.60 -14.91 10.72
N ILE A 97 -8.00 -14.42 9.57
CA ILE A 97 -7.42 -14.79 8.28
C ILE A 97 -6.74 -13.56 7.68
N THR A 98 -5.54 -13.74 7.18
CA THR A 98 -4.79 -12.73 6.40
C THR A 98 -3.94 -13.41 5.33
N SER A 99 -3.12 -12.66 4.58
CA SER A 99 -2.24 -13.23 3.56
C SER A 99 -0.76 -13.06 3.94
N LYS A 100 0.10 -13.94 3.42
CA LYS A 100 1.56 -13.85 3.60
C LYS A 100 2.19 -12.63 2.91
N ILE A 101 1.50 -12.02 1.94
CA ILE A 101 1.99 -10.87 1.17
C ILE A 101 1.48 -9.52 1.65
N GLU A 102 0.83 -9.48 2.83
CA GLU A 102 0.36 -8.24 3.45
C GLU A 102 1.52 -7.31 3.84
N HIS A 103 1.22 -6.02 3.97
CA HIS A 103 2.15 -5.07 4.57
C HIS A 103 2.47 -5.46 6.02
N LYS A 104 3.68 -5.14 6.50
CA LYS A 104 4.12 -5.45 7.87
C LYS A 104 3.19 -4.90 8.95
N ALA A 105 2.53 -3.76 8.72
CA ALA A 105 1.54 -3.23 9.67
C ALA A 105 0.40 -4.22 9.96
N VAL A 106 -0.02 -5.00 8.95
CA VAL A 106 -1.02 -6.07 9.08
C VAL A 106 -0.39 -7.30 9.71
N LEU A 107 0.74 -7.79 9.15
CA LEU A 107 1.40 -9.01 9.61
C LEU A 107 1.82 -8.92 11.09
N ASP A 108 2.42 -7.80 11.49
CA ASP A 108 2.92 -7.63 12.86
C ASP A 108 1.76 -7.38 13.85
N SER A 109 0.65 -6.77 13.39
CA SER A 109 -0.59 -6.70 14.20
C SER A 109 -1.19 -8.08 14.43
N CYS A 110 -1.22 -8.94 13.42
CA CYS A 110 -1.65 -10.33 13.55
C CYS A 110 -0.73 -11.13 14.47
N ARG A 111 0.60 -11.00 14.31
CA ARG A 111 1.59 -11.65 15.22
C ARG A 111 1.46 -11.19 16.67
N GLN A 112 1.09 -9.92 16.90
CA GLN A 112 0.80 -9.45 18.24
C GLN A 112 -0.44 -10.13 18.81
N LEU A 113 -1.50 -10.29 18.01
CA LEU A 113 -2.71 -11.01 18.44
C LEU A 113 -2.46 -12.49 18.71
N GLU A 114 -1.57 -13.17 17.96
CA GLU A 114 -1.13 -14.54 18.27
C GLU A 114 -0.51 -14.64 19.66
N ARG A 115 0.31 -13.65 20.07
CA ARG A 115 0.86 -13.59 21.45
C ARG A 115 -0.22 -13.39 22.51
N GLU A 116 -1.37 -12.83 22.13
CA GLU A 116 -2.54 -12.63 23.00
C GLU A 116 -3.53 -13.81 22.98
N GLY A 117 -3.19 -14.89 22.26
CA GLY A 117 -3.95 -16.15 22.22
C GLY A 117 -4.95 -16.26 21.07
N PHE A 118 -4.88 -15.38 20.06
CA PHE A 118 -5.63 -15.55 18.82
C PHE A 118 -4.92 -16.54 17.89
N GLU A 119 -5.67 -17.17 17.01
CA GLU A 119 -5.14 -17.99 15.92
C GLU A 119 -5.20 -17.24 14.61
N VAL A 120 -4.13 -17.28 13.81
CA VAL A 120 -4.06 -16.60 12.53
C VAL A 120 -3.75 -17.58 11.40
N THR A 121 -4.59 -17.60 10.38
CA THR A 121 -4.30 -18.28 9.12
C THR A 121 -3.72 -17.29 8.12
N TYR A 122 -2.51 -17.57 7.64
CA TYR A 122 -1.81 -16.80 6.62
C TYR A 122 -1.95 -17.50 5.27
N LEU A 123 -2.81 -16.99 4.39
CA LEU A 123 -3.04 -17.54 3.06
C LEU A 123 -1.81 -17.36 2.17
N ASP A 124 -1.49 -18.39 1.41
CA ASP A 124 -0.53 -18.31 0.31
C ASP A 124 -1.20 -17.64 -0.91
N PRO A 125 -0.56 -16.68 -1.56
CA PRO A 125 -0.99 -16.23 -2.87
C PRO A 125 -0.63 -17.30 -3.93
N ASP A 126 -1.20 -17.20 -5.11
CA ASP A 126 -0.71 -17.92 -6.27
C ASP A 126 0.65 -17.34 -6.78
N ASN A 127 1.22 -17.95 -7.80
CA ASN A 127 2.50 -17.51 -8.39
C ASN A 127 2.44 -16.13 -9.08
N LYS A 128 1.24 -15.57 -9.22
CA LYS A 128 0.98 -14.21 -9.75
C LYS A 128 0.69 -13.19 -8.65
N GLY A 129 0.58 -13.63 -7.38
CA GLY A 129 0.32 -12.78 -6.23
C GLY A 129 -1.16 -12.53 -5.95
N LEU A 130 -2.05 -13.38 -6.49
CA LEU A 130 -3.49 -13.29 -6.25
C LEU A 130 -3.88 -14.21 -5.08
N VAL A 131 -4.77 -13.72 -4.23
CA VAL A 131 -5.48 -14.48 -3.20
C VAL A 131 -6.93 -14.62 -3.66
N SER A 132 -7.39 -15.87 -3.83
CA SER A 132 -8.73 -16.14 -4.37
C SER A 132 -9.82 -16.08 -3.28
N PRO A 133 -11.07 -15.72 -3.63
CA PRO A 133 -12.20 -15.86 -2.72
C PRO A 133 -12.40 -17.31 -2.23
N GLU A 134 -12.05 -18.30 -3.05
CA GLU A 134 -12.13 -19.73 -2.73
C GLU A 134 -11.16 -20.12 -1.60
N ASP A 135 -9.93 -19.59 -1.63
CA ASP A 135 -8.95 -19.81 -0.57
C ASP A 135 -9.41 -19.19 0.76
N VAL A 136 -10.00 -17.99 0.70
CA VAL A 136 -10.61 -17.34 1.87
C VAL A 136 -11.77 -18.18 2.39
N ALA A 137 -12.66 -18.67 1.52
CA ALA A 137 -13.80 -19.50 1.90
C ALA A 137 -13.37 -20.80 2.59
N ALA A 138 -12.32 -21.45 2.08
CA ALA A 138 -11.79 -22.67 2.63
C ALA A 138 -11.15 -22.48 4.03
N ALA A 139 -10.63 -21.28 4.30
CA ALA A 139 -9.99 -20.94 5.58
C ALA A 139 -10.99 -20.48 6.66
N ILE A 140 -12.22 -20.06 6.30
CA ILE A 140 -13.22 -19.60 7.27
C ILE A 140 -13.71 -20.76 8.14
N ARG A 141 -13.65 -20.56 9.46
CA ARG A 141 -14.13 -21.48 10.50
C ARG A 141 -15.28 -20.85 11.30
N GLU A 142 -15.94 -21.62 12.16
CA GLU A 142 -17.02 -21.11 13.02
C GLU A 142 -16.58 -19.97 13.96
N ASP A 143 -15.31 -20.00 14.40
CA ASP A 143 -14.72 -19.01 15.29
C ASP A 143 -13.93 -17.92 14.56
N THR A 144 -14.04 -17.83 13.23
CA THR A 144 -13.42 -16.75 12.45
C THR A 144 -14.18 -15.44 12.66
N ILE A 145 -13.48 -14.42 13.15
CA ILE A 145 -14.06 -13.09 13.42
C ILE A 145 -13.63 -12.01 12.44
N LEU A 146 -12.47 -12.18 11.80
CA LEU A 146 -11.87 -11.16 10.94
C LEU A 146 -11.13 -11.80 9.77
N VAL A 147 -11.33 -11.22 8.59
CA VAL A 147 -10.46 -11.37 7.43
C VAL A 147 -9.81 -10.01 7.16
N SER A 148 -8.50 -9.97 6.95
CA SER A 148 -7.76 -8.75 6.63
C SER A 148 -6.88 -8.98 5.41
N LEU A 149 -7.18 -8.30 4.30
CA LEU A 149 -6.43 -8.42 3.03
C LEU A 149 -6.19 -7.05 2.42
N MET A 150 -5.04 -6.88 1.78
CA MET A 150 -4.76 -5.64 1.06
C MET A 150 -5.47 -5.60 -0.30
N HIS A 151 -5.86 -4.40 -0.72
CA HIS A 151 -6.50 -4.18 -2.01
C HIS A 151 -5.48 -4.22 -3.15
N VAL A 152 -4.34 -3.52 -2.96
CA VAL A 152 -3.23 -3.48 -3.93
C VAL A 152 -1.92 -3.77 -3.21
N ASN A 153 -1.18 -4.76 -3.68
CA ASN A 153 0.10 -5.10 -3.08
C ASN A 153 1.14 -3.99 -3.33
N ASN A 154 1.84 -3.59 -2.28
CA ASN A 154 2.80 -2.47 -2.30
C ASN A 154 4.09 -2.77 -3.07
N GLU A 155 4.45 -4.04 -3.30
CA GLU A 155 5.66 -4.44 -4.03
C GLU A 155 5.36 -4.77 -5.49
N ILE A 156 4.42 -5.66 -5.73
CA ILE A 156 4.10 -6.17 -7.09
C ILE A 156 2.90 -5.47 -7.75
N GLY A 157 2.18 -4.61 -7.03
CA GLY A 157 1.07 -3.82 -7.57
C GLY A 157 -0.20 -4.61 -7.92
N VAL A 158 -0.26 -5.89 -7.61
CA VAL A 158 -1.38 -6.78 -7.94
C VAL A 158 -2.63 -6.38 -7.16
N ILE A 159 -3.78 -6.40 -7.83
CA ILE A 159 -5.10 -6.00 -7.31
C ILE A 159 -5.85 -7.25 -6.87
N THR A 160 -6.29 -7.28 -5.60
CA THR A 160 -7.13 -8.34 -5.04
C THR A 160 -8.61 -8.06 -5.33
N ASP A 161 -9.40 -9.09 -5.64
CA ASP A 161 -10.86 -8.97 -5.83
C ASP A 161 -11.58 -8.79 -4.48
N ILE A 162 -11.50 -7.55 -3.98
CA ILE A 162 -12.08 -7.16 -2.69
C ILE A 162 -13.60 -7.33 -2.67
N LYS A 163 -14.29 -7.10 -3.79
CA LYS A 163 -15.75 -7.21 -3.86
C LYS A 163 -16.21 -8.64 -3.64
N ALA A 164 -15.64 -9.61 -4.35
CA ALA A 164 -16.01 -11.01 -4.19
C ALA A 164 -15.73 -11.52 -2.77
N ILE A 165 -14.59 -11.12 -2.18
CA ILE A 165 -14.25 -11.49 -0.81
C ILE A 165 -15.17 -10.80 0.20
N ALA A 166 -15.55 -9.54 -0.02
CA ALA A 166 -16.48 -8.83 0.86
C ALA A 166 -17.89 -9.47 0.86
N ASP A 167 -18.38 -9.88 -0.31
CA ASP A 167 -19.66 -10.58 -0.43
C ASP A 167 -19.63 -11.92 0.33
N LEU A 168 -18.53 -12.69 0.21
CA LEU A 168 -18.30 -13.93 0.96
C LEU A 168 -18.27 -13.67 2.48
N CYS A 169 -17.47 -12.70 2.94
CA CYS A 169 -17.37 -12.37 4.36
C CYS A 169 -18.70 -11.90 4.93
N ARG A 170 -19.49 -11.15 4.14
CA ARG A 170 -20.83 -10.71 4.50
C ARG A 170 -21.79 -11.90 4.68
N GLU A 171 -21.77 -12.86 3.78
CA GLU A 171 -22.56 -14.10 3.86
C GLU A 171 -22.19 -14.89 5.11
N LYS A 172 -20.92 -15.03 5.39
CA LYS A 172 -20.38 -15.76 6.55
C LYS A 172 -20.44 -14.97 7.87
N LYS A 173 -20.85 -13.70 7.84
CA LYS A 173 -20.91 -12.78 9.00
C LYS A 173 -19.54 -12.57 9.68
N VAL A 174 -18.48 -12.62 8.91
CA VAL A 174 -17.10 -12.31 9.32
C VAL A 174 -16.80 -10.84 9.00
N ILE A 175 -16.13 -10.13 9.88
CA ILE A 175 -15.68 -8.75 9.63
C ILE A 175 -14.60 -8.77 8.54
N PHE A 176 -14.70 -7.88 7.57
CA PHE A 176 -13.71 -7.74 6.52
C PHE A 176 -13.01 -6.38 6.58
N HIS A 177 -11.70 -6.42 6.80
CA HIS A 177 -10.79 -5.28 6.76
C HIS A 177 -9.96 -5.30 5.48
N VAL A 178 -9.75 -4.12 4.89
CA VAL A 178 -8.95 -3.92 3.68
C VAL A 178 -7.88 -2.85 3.92
N ASP A 179 -6.60 -3.18 3.73
CA ASP A 179 -5.55 -2.18 3.59
C ASP A 179 -5.60 -1.60 2.17
N ALA A 180 -6.04 -0.35 2.06
CA ALA A 180 -6.19 0.39 0.81
C ALA A 180 -5.09 1.47 0.61
N ALA A 181 -3.97 1.39 1.34
CA ALA A 181 -2.90 2.38 1.26
C ALA A 181 -2.32 2.54 -0.16
N GLN A 182 -2.32 1.49 -0.97
CA GLN A 182 -1.81 1.54 -2.35
C GLN A 182 -2.90 1.71 -3.41
N SER A 183 -4.17 1.55 -3.08
CA SER A 183 -5.31 1.64 -4.02
C SER A 183 -6.02 2.99 -3.99
N ALA A 184 -6.15 3.61 -2.81
CA ALA A 184 -6.83 4.88 -2.66
C ALA A 184 -6.22 5.97 -3.55
N GLY A 185 -7.07 6.63 -4.33
CA GLY A 185 -6.66 7.67 -5.27
C GLY A 185 -5.93 7.17 -6.53
N LYS A 186 -5.91 5.85 -6.77
CA LYS A 186 -5.29 5.24 -7.97
C LYS A 186 -6.26 4.37 -8.76
N ILE A 187 -7.19 3.71 -8.08
CA ILE A 187 -8.26 2.90 -8.67
C ILE A 187 -9.58 3.19 -7.95
N ASP A 188 -10.69 2.86 -8.59
CA ASP A 188 -12.01 3.07 -8.02
C ASP A 188 -12.23 2.25 -6.75
N ILE A 189 -12.80 2.92 -5.75
CA ILE A 189 -13.30 2.31 -4.52
C ILE A 189 -14.71 2.81 -4.31
N ASP A 190 -15.69 1.89 -4.32
CA ASP A 190 -17.09 2.17 -4.03
C ASP A 190 -17.55 1.29 -2.86
N LEU A 191 -17.60 1.88 -1.67
CA LEU A 191 -17.92 1.13 -0.45
C LEU A 191 -19.42 0.83 -0.29
N GLU A 192 -20.31 1.47 -1.07
CA GLU A 192 -21.70 1.05 -1.15
C GLU A 192 -21.84 -0.27 -1.93
N ASP A 193 -21.03 -0.46 -2.98
CA ASP A 193 -21.02 -1.69 -3.78
C ASP A 193 -20.13 -2.78 -3.17
N MET A 194 -18.93 -2.44 -2.71
CA MET A 194 -17.93 -3.40 -2.20
C MET A 194 -18.27 -4.02 -0.84
N LYS A 195 -19.16 -3.42 -0.05
CA LYS A 195 -19.63 -3.93 1.26
C LYS A 195 -18.54 -4.29 2.26
N VAL A 196 -17.39 -3.62 2.20
CA VAL A 196 -16.28 -3.77 3.15
C VAL A 196 -16.71 -3.24 4.53
N ASP A 197 -16.14 -3.77 5.60
CA ASP A 197 -16.43 -3.36 6.97
C ASP A 197 -15.49 -2.31 7.52
N LEU A 198 -14.22 -2.44 7.20
CA LEU A 198 -13.11 -1.59 7.65
C LEU A 198 -12.15 -1.38 6.48
N MET A 199 -11.67 -0.14 6.27
CA MET A 199 -10.71 0.13 5.21
C MET A 199 -9.71 1.21 5.64
N SER A 200 -8.42 0.90 5.49
CA SER A 200 -7.31 1.76 5.93
C SER A 200 -6.75 2.59 4.78
N PHE A 201 -6.44 3.87 5.05
CA PHE A 201 -5.92 4.82 4.07
C PHE A 201 -4.73 5.60 4.60
N SER A 202 -3.86 6.05 3.68
CA SER A 202 -2.75 6.96 3.98
C SER A 202 -2.68 8.09 2.96
N ALA A 203 -2.51 9.32 3.42
CA ALA A 203 -2.48 10.48 2.53
C ALA A 203 -1.20 10.54 1.67
N HIS A 204 -0.04 10.16 2.22
CA HIS A 204 1.24 10.35 1.56
C HIS A 204 1.50 9.43 0.36
N LYS A 205 0.58 8.55 0.01
CA LYS A 205 0.64 7.70 -1.18
C LYS A 205 -0.25 8.18 -2.33
N MET A 206 -0.99 9.29 -2.09
CA MET A 206 -1.84 9.95 -3.08
C MET A 206 -1.62 11.48 -3.09
N TYR A 207 -0.35 11.89 -3.00
CA TYR A 207 0.10 13.29 -3.07
C TYR A 207 -0.39 14.18 -1.92
N GLY A 208 -0.79 13.56 -0.81
CA GLY A 208 -1.09 14.22 0.46
C GLY A 208 0.10 14.21 1.43
N PRO A 209 -0.05 14.82 2.62
CA PRO A 209 1.01 14.89 3.60
C PRO A 209 1.27 13.55 4.31
N LYS A 210 2.50 13.36 4.79
CA LYS A 210 2.83 12.31 5.75
C LYS A 210 2.22 12.64 7.12
N GLY A 211 2.03 11.61 7.96
CA GLY A 211 1.55 11.77 9.33
C GLY A 211 0.03 11.90 9.47
N VAL A 212 -0.73 11.62 8.42
CA VAL A 212 -2.19 11.53 8.44
C VAL A 212 -2.69 10.39 7.56
N GLY A 213 -3.73 9.74 8.03
CA GLY A 213 -4.51 8.73 7.35
C GLY A 213 -5.93 8.70 7.87
N ALA A 214 -6.70 7.73 7.42
CA ALA A 214 -8.06 7.52 7.85
C ALA A 214 -8.39 6.03 7.90
N LEU A 215 -9.34 5.68 8.77
CA LEU A 215 -9.99 4.38 8.81
C LEU A 215 -11.46 4.57 8.49
N TYR A 216 -11.96 3.89 7.45
CA TYR A 216 -13.39 3.69 7.26
C TYR A 216 -13.88 2.63 8.24
N VAL A 217 -14.96 2.95 8.96
CA VAL A 217 -15.64 2.04 9.90
C VAL A 217 -17.12 2.03 9.59
N ARG A 218 -17.59 0.92 9.01
CA ARG A 218 -18.99 0.81 8.58
C ARG A 218 -19.99 0.98 9.72
N ARG A 219 -21.02 1.78 9.48
CA ARG A 219 -22.08 2.08 10.45
C ARG A 219 -23.32 1.23 10.31
N LYS A 220 -23.59 0.67 9.13
CA LYS A 220 -24.81 -0.13 8.87
C LYS A 220 -24.50 -1.37 8.03
N PRO A 221 -24.58 -2.59 8.60
CA PRO A 221 -24.68 -2.90 10.03
C PRO A 221 -23.45 -2.41 10.77
N ARG A 222 -23.64 -2.02 12.05
CA ARG A 222 -22.58 -1.32 12.81
C ARG A 222 -21.43 -2.24 13.16
N VAL A 223 -20.22 -1.86 12.71
CA VAL A 223 -18.96 -2.41 13.19
C VAL A 223 -18.52 -1.66 14.45
N ARG A 224 -17.98 -2.37 15.42
CA ARG A 224 -17.43 -1.80 16.66
C ARG A 224 -15.97 -2.16 16.80
N LEU A 225 -15.21 -1.21 17.34
CA LEU A 225 -13.78 -1.37 17.61
C LEU A 225 -13.50 -1.00 19.04
N GLU A 226 -12.56 -1.71 19.66
CA GLU A 226 -11.92 -1.26 20.89
C GLU A 226 -10.84 -0.24 20.54
N ALA A 227 -10.89 0.92 21.21
CA ALA A 227 -9.90 1.97 20.97
C ALA A 227 -8.49 1.53 21.39
N GLN A 228 -7.50 1.86 20.56
CA GLN A 228 -6.09 1.60 20.87
C GLN A 228 -5.42 2.79 21.57
N MET A 229 -5.97 4.00 21.39
CA MET A 229 -5.50 5.24 22.01
C MET A 229 -6.62 5.86 22.82
N HIS A 230 -6.39 6.04 24.11
CA HIS A 230 -7.35 6.58 25.07
C HIS A 230 -7.04 8.05 25.36
N GLY A 231 -8.07 8.86 25.66
CA GLY A 231 -7.92 10.29 25.95
C GLY A 231 -9.26 11.03 25.85
N GLY A 232 -9.28 12.21 25.24
CA GLY A 232 -10.43 13.12 25.19
C GLY A 232 -11.67 12.65 24.41
N GLY A 233 -11.74 11.41 23.97
CA GLY A 233 -12.92 10.84 23.29
C GLY A 233 -13.13 11.35 21.87
N HIS A 234 -12.11 11.89 21.22
CA HIS A 234 -12.16 12.32 19.82
C HIS A 234 -12.53 11.13 18.90
N GLU A 235 -12.92 11.44 17.68
CA GLU A 235 -13.32 10.45 16.69
C GLU A 235 -14.34 9.43 17.23
N ARG A 236 -15.35 9.94 17.93
CA ARG A 236 -16.43 9.14 18.54
C ARG A 236 -15.93 8.08 19.53
N GLY A 237 -14.81 8.37 20.21
CA GLY A 237 -14.17 7.48 21.18
C GLY A 237 -13.30 6.38 20.57
N MET A 238 -13.19 6.29 19.25
CA MET A 238 -12.38 5.27 18.59
C MET A 238 -10.89 5.65 18.50
N ARG A 239 -10.60 6.95 18.41
CA ARG A 239 -9.22 7.45 18.33
C ARG A 239 -9.10 8.81 19.00
N SER A 240 -8.46 8.87 20.15
CA SER A 240 -8.25 10.11 20.92
C SER A 240 -6.98 10.85 20.48
N GLY A 241 -7.00 12.17 20.61
CA GLY A 241 -5.90 13.07 20.29
C GLY A 241 -6.38 14.28 19.50
N THR A 242 -5.78 15.46 19.75
CA THR A 242 -6.10 16.67 19.00
C THR A 242 -5.91 16.45 17.52
N LEU A 243 -6.93 16.77 16.73
CA LEU A 243 -6.89 16.57 15.28
C LEU A 243 -5.90 17.55 14.62
N ALA A 244 -5.04 17.04 13.77
CA ALA A 244 -4.04 17.81 13.03
C ALA A 244 -4.70 18.50 11.82
N THR A 245 -5.39 19.62 12.06
CA THR A 245 -6.25 20.31 11.08
C THR A 245 -5.56 20.52 9.72
N HIS A 246 -4.31 20.97 9.72
CA HIS A 246 -3.56 21.21 8.47
C HIS A 246 -3.28 19.93 7.67
N GLN A 247 -2.93 18.82 8.35
CA GLN A 247 -2.70 17.54 7.69
C GLN A 247 -4.01 16.93 7.17
N ILE A 248 -5.08 17.04 7.97
CA ILE A 248 -6.42 16.56 7.61
C ILE A 248 -6.96 17.32 6.39
N ALA A 249 -6.86 18.66 6.39
CA ALA A 249 -7.22 19.49 5.24
C ALA A 249 -6.41 19.09 3.98
N GLY A 250 -5.12 18.83 4.15
CA GLY A 250 -4.27 18.31 3.07
C GLY A 250 -4.71 16.96 2.55
N MET A 251 -5.08 16.00 3.42
CA MET A 251 -5.60 14.71 2.98
C MET A 251 -6.93 14.85 2.24
N GLY A 252 -7.84 15.70 2.74
CA GLY A 252 -9.12 15.98 2.07
C GLY A 252 -8.90 16.52 0.65
N GLU A 253 -8.04 17.52 0.50
CA GLU A 253 -7.73 18.09 -0.81
C GLU A 253 -7.06 17.07 -1.75
N ALA A 254 -6.16 16.22 -1.23
CA ALA A 254 -5.58 15.12 -2.02
C ALA A 254 -6.66 14.14 -2.52
N CYS A 255 -7.65 13.82 -1.68
CA CYS A 255 -8.79 12.98 -2.06
C CYS A 255 -9.66 13.65 -3.13
N ARG A 256 -9.93 14.97 -3.00
CA ARG A 256 -10.70 15.72 -4.00
C ARG A 256 -10.01 15.69 -5.37
N ILE A 257 -8.71 16.00 -5.39
CA ILE A 257 -7.90 15.96 -6.62
C ILE A 257 -7.90 14.53 -7.21
N ALA A 258 -7.68 13.52 -6.38
CA ALA A 258 -7.69 12.13 -6.83
C ALA A 258 -9.03 11.75 -7.47
N LYS A 259 -10.16 12.14 -6.87
CA LYS A 259 -11.50 11.88 -7.43
C LYS A 259 -11.67 12.48 -8.84
N GLU A 260 -11.10 13.65 -9.08
CA GLU A 260 -11.21 14.35 -10.37
C GLU A 260 -10.22 13.82 -11.42
N GLU A 261 -8.99 13.44 -11.01
CA GLU A 261 -7.87 13.22 -11.92
C GLU A 261 -7.37 11.77 -12.02
N MET A 262 -7.74 10.85 -11.10
CA MET A 262 -7.13 9.52 -11.02
C MET A 262 -7.31 8.67 -12.29
N HIS A 263 -8.42 8.81 -13.00
CA HIS A 263 -8.65 8.04 -14.24
C HIS A 263 -7.70 8.46 -15.36
N ASP A 264 -7.50 9.76 -15.54
CA ASP A 264 -6.60 10.26 -16.57
C ASP A 264 -5.12 10.08 -16.16
N GLU A 265 -4.81 10.22 -14.87
CA GLU A 265 -3.50 9.87 -14.32
C GLU A 265 -3.22 8.36 -14.49
N GLY A 266 -4.21 7.50 -14.23
CA GLY A 266 -4.12 6.06 -14.42
C GLY A 266 -3.81 5.67 -15.88
N LYS A 267 -4.53 6.24 -16.85
CA LYS A 267 -4.26 6.01 -18.29
C LYS A 267 -2.85 6.46 -18.66
N ARG A 268 -2.44 7.65 -18.21
CA ARG A 268 -1.11 8.19 -18.50
C ARG A 268 0.00 7.34 -17.89
N THR A 269 -0.13 6.96 -16.63
CA THR A 269 0.89 6.13 -15.96
C THR A 269 0.94 4.71 -16.55
N LEU A 270 -0.17 4.18 -17.04
CA LEU A 270 -0.21 2.91 -17.78
C LEU A 270 0.61 3.00 -19.08
N ILE A 271 0.42 4.07 -19.86
CA ILE A 271 1.20 4.31 -21.10
C ILE A 271 2.69 4.41 -20.79
N LEU A 272 3.07 5.11 -19.71
CA LEU A 272 4.48 5.23 -19.29
C LEU A 272 5.04 3.87 -18.82
N ARG A 273 4.27 3.07 -18.11
CA ARG A 273 4.66 1.70 -17.72
C ARG A 273 4.89 0.81 -18.93
N ASP A 274 3.97 0.84 -19.89
CA ASP A 274 4.07 0.02 -21.09
C ASP A 274 5.25 0.47 -21.97
N ARG A 275 5.55 1.79 -22.02
CA ARG A 275 6.78 2.31 -22.63
C ARG A 275 8.03 1.79 -21.92
N PHE A 276 8.03 1.76 -20.58
CA PHE A 276 9.13 1.20 -19.80
C PHE A 276 9.37 -0.27 -20.16
N LEU A 277 8.31 -1.09 -20.18
CA LEU A 277 8.38 -2.51 -20.56
C LEU A 277 8.88 -2.69 -21.98
N LYS A 278 8.32 -1.93 -22.94
CA LYS A 278 8.76 -1.98 -24.34
C LYS A 278 10.24 -1.62 -24.48
N ASN A 279 10.72 -0.65 -23.73
CA ASN A 279 12.14 -0.29 -23.76
C ASN A 279 13.03 -1.41 -23.21
N LEU A 280 12.54 -2.31 -22.33
CA LEU A 280 13.29 -3.47 -21.84
C LEU A 280 13.23 -4.68 -22.78
N GLU A 281 12.40 -4.67 -23.83
CA GLU A 281 12.30 -5.76 -24.78
C GLU A 281 13.68 -6.12 -25.39
N GLY A 282 13.93 -7.41 -25.55
CA GLY A 282 15.20 -7.95 -26.04
C GLY A 282 16.29 -8.12 -24.98
N MET A 283 16.07 -7.72 -23.75
CA MET A 283 16.94 -8.12 -22.63
C MET A 283 16.61 -9.56 -22.23
N GLU A 284 17.62 -10.43 -22.24
CA GLU A 284 17.51 -11.81 -21.77
C GLU A 284 17.35 -11.85 -20.24
N GLU A 285 16.71 -12.89 -19.72
CA GLU A 285 16.63 -13.18 -18.29
C GLU A 285 16.08 -11.99 -17.45
N VAL A 286 15.01 -11.39 -17.96
CA VAL A 286 14.25 -10.32 -17.28
C VAL A 286 12.83 -10.80 -17.05
N TYR A 287 12.36 -10.75 -15.81
CA TYR A 287 11.08 -11.30 -15.39
C TYR A 287 10.21 -10.24 -14.71
N ILE A 288 8.94 -10.17 -15.10
CA ILE A 288 7.94 -9.30 -14.45
C ILE A 288 7.32 -10.09 -13.31
N ASN A 289 7.38 -9.54 -12.11
CA ASN A 289 6.88 -10.19 -10.90
C ASN A 289 5.42 -9.79 -10.62
N GLY A 290 4.57 -10.76 -10.39
CA GLY A 290 3.13 -10.60 -10.18
C GLY A 290 2.32 -10.51 -11.48
N ASP A 291 0.98 -10.58 -11.35
CA ASP A 291 0.07 -10.51 -12.50
C ASP A 291 0.16 -9.14 -13.18
N ILE A 292 0.31 -9.10 -14.50
CA ILE A 292 0.43 -7.87 -15.28
C ILE A 292 -0.94 -7.29 -15.65
N ASP A 293 -1.96 -8.12 -15.78
CA ASP A 293 -3.30 -7.73 -16.20
C ASP A 293 -4.12 -7.20 -15.02
N HIS A 294 -3.92 -7.78 -13.82
CA HIS A 294 -4.58 -7.36 -12.57
C HIS A 294 -3.63 -6.52 -11.73
N ARG A 295 -3.13 -5.41 -12.28
CA ARG A 295 -2.13 -4.54 -11.65
C ARG A 295 -2.52 -3.07 -11.72
N VAL A 296 -2.23 -2.34 -10.63
CA VAL A 296 -2.37 -0.88 -10.63
C VAL A 296 -1.45 -0.25 -11.69
N PRO A 297 -1.92 0.77 -12.43
CA PRO A 297 -1.23 1.25 -13.64
C PRO A 297 0.23 1.65 -13.44
N GLY A 298 0.54 2.38 -12.37
CA GLY A 298 1.87 2.97 -12.15
C GLY A 298 2.88 2.05 -11.45
N ASN A 299 2.60 0.77 -11.23
CA ASN A 299 3.53 -0.14 -10.55
C ASN A 299 4.16 -1.13 -11.53
N LEU A 300 5.45 -1.36 -11.37
CA LEU A 300 6.21 -2.38 -12.07
C LEU A 300 7.26 -2.97 -11.12
N ASN A 301 7.28 -4.31 -10.98
CA ASN A 301 8.30 -5.05 -10.25
C ASN A 301 8.99 -6.00 -11.22
N VAL A 302 10.31 -5.89 -11.35
CA VAL A 302 11.10 -6.59 -12.36
C VAL A 302 12.33 -7.21 -11.72
N SER A 303 12.57 -8.49 -11.97
CA SER A 303 13.80 -9.19 -11.60
C SER A 303 14.75 -9.27 -12.80
N PHE A 304 16.03 -9.01 -12.55
CA PHE A 304 17.12 -9.10 -13.52
C PHE A 304 18.06 -10.23 -13.13
N ASN A 305 17.80 -11.43 -13.64
CA ASN A 305 18.59 -12.62 -13.27
C ASN A 305 20.08 -12.44 -13.53
N PHE A 306 20.92 -13.11 -12.74
CA PHE A 306 22.40 -13.03 -12.76
C PHE A 306 22.99 -11.66 -12.38
N VAL A 307 22.22 -10.84 -11.69
CA VAL A 307 22.66 -9.54 -11.17
C VAL A 307 22.38 -9.50 -9.68
N GLU A 308 23.36 -9.10 -8.91
CA GLU A 308 23.19 -8.89 -7.46
C GLU A 308 22.45 -7.57 -7.22
N GLY A 309 21.36 -7.62 -6.43
CA GLY A 309 20.38 -6.52 -6.29
C GLY A 309 20.96 -5.25 -5.66
N GLU A 310 21.82 -5.37 -4.65
CA GLU A 310 22.45 -4.19 -4.03
C GLU A 310 23.42 -3.50 -4.99
N SER A 311 24.20 -4.27 -5.73
CA SER A 311 25.10 -3.77 -6.77
C SER A 311 24.31 -3.04 -7.87
N LEU A 312 23.12 -3.56 -8.23
CA LEU A 312 22.25 -2.91 -9.21
C LEU A 312 21.71 -1.57 -8.67
N ILE A 313 21.24 -1.51 -7.43
CA ILE A 313 20.79 -0.26 -6.81
C ILE A 313 21.94 0.76 -6.74
N MET A 314 23.15 0.32 -6.36
CA MET A 314 24.32 1.20 -6.31
C MET A 314 24.74 1.72 -7.70
N ALA A 315 24.59 0.90 -8.73
CA ALA A 315 24.85 1.30 -10.13
C ALA A 315 23.81 2.31 -10.65
N LEU A 316 22.58 2.29 -10.11
CA LEU A 316 21.46 3.15 -10.48
C LEU A 316 21.31 4.39 -9.59
N LYS A 317 22.41 4.91 -9.03
CA LYS A 317 22.42 6.09 -8.11
C LYS A 317 21.68 7.33 -8.61
N ASP A 318 21.49 7.46 -9.93
CA ASP A 318 20.76 8.55 -10.55
C ASP A 318 19.25 8.28 -10.67
N LEU A 319 18.79 7.13 -10.21
CA LEU A 319 17.36 6.74 -10.15
C LEU A 319 16.99 6.44 -8.70
N ALA A 320 15.90 7.04 -8.23
CA ALA A 320 15.31 6.68 -6.95
C ALA A 320 14.34 5.51 -7.17
N VAL A 321 14.78 4.30 -6.87
CA VAL A 321 14.03 3.04 -6.99
C VAL A 321 14.10 2.27 -5.68
N SER A 322 13.21 1.30 -5.48
CA SER A 322 13.25 0.40 -4.33
C SER A 322 13.60 -1.02 -4.75
N SER A 323 14.36 -1.74 -3.92
CA SER A 323 14.39 -3.20 -3.97
C SER A 323 13.04 -3.77 -3.55
N GLY A 324 12.70 -4.99 -3.94
CA GLY A 324 11.51 -5.69 -3.47
C GLY A 324 11.42 -5.77 -1.94
N SER A 325 12.56 -5.70 -1.22
CA SER A 325 12.65 -5.73 0.25
C SER A 325 12.59 -4.35 0.93
N ALA A 326 12.13 -3.30 0.26
CA ALA A 326 12.22 -1.89 0.68
C ALA A 326 11.62 -1.55 2.08
N CYS A 327 10.81 -2.43 2.68
CA CYS A 327 10.30 -2.23 4.03
C CYS A 327 11.27 -2.69 5.14
N THR A 328 12.43 -3.25 4.79
CA THR A 328 13.46 -3.72 5.72
C THR A 328 14.85 -3.26 5.28
N SER A 329 15.07 -1.95 5.20
CA SER A 329 16.34 -1.33 4.81
C SER A 329 17.57 -1.72 5.67
N ALA A 330 17.44 -2.68 6.56
CA ALA A 330 18.50 -3.22 7.43
C ALA A 330 18.72 -4.72 7.29
N SER A 331 17.94 -5.46 6.48
CA SER A 331 18.15 -6.90 6.30
C SER A 331 18.53 -7.23 4.86
N LEU A 332 19.59 -8.01 4.71
CA LEU A 332 20.04 -8.63 3.46
C LEU A 332 19.07 -9.72 2.94
N GLU A 333 17.87 -9.81 3.50
CA GLU A 333 16.90 -10.85 3.14
C GLU A 333 16.10 -10.48 1.89
N PRO A 334 15.86 -11.43 0.96
CA PRO A 334 15.00 -11.21 -0.19
C PRO A 334 13.56 -10.89 0.23
N SER A 335 12.80 -10.27 -0.66
CA SER A 335 11.40 -9.95 -0.42
C SER A 335 10.58 -11.17 -0.01
N TYR A 336 9.93 -11.09 1.15
CA TYR A 336 9.00 -12.13 1.61
C TYR A 336 7.78 -12.26 0.67
N VAL A 337 7.40 -11.18 0.00
CA VAL A 337 6.33 -11.18 -1.01
C VAL A 337 6.74 -12.05 -2.20
N LEU A 338 7.93 -11.80 -2.78
CA LEU A 338 8.41 -12.56 -3.92
C LEU A 338 8.68 -14.04 -3.57
N ARG A 339 9.18 -14.32 -2.36
CA ARG A 339 9.29 -15.69 -1.85
C ARG A 339 7.93 -16.39 -1.76
N ALA A 340 6.89 -15.67 -1.30
CA ALA A 340 5.54 -16.22 -1.23
C ALA A 340 4.95 -16.55 -2.61
N LEU A 341 5.42 -15.92 -3.68
CA LEU A 341 5.08 -16.26 -5.06
C LEU A 341 5.82 -17.51 -5.57
N GLY A 342 6.70 -18.11 -4.76
CA GLY A 342 7.50 -19.28 -5.15
C GLY A 342 8.80 -18.95 -5.87
N MET A 343 9.24 -17.69 -5.86
CA MET A 343 10.52 -17.29 -6.45
C MET A 343 11.69 -17.77 -5.59
N ASN A 344 12.78 -18.20 -6.26
CA ASN A 344 14.02 -18.48 -5.56
C ASN A 344 14.67 -17.19 -5.04
N ASP A 345 15.55 -17.33 -4.04
CA ASP A 345 16.15 -16.19 -3.35
C ASP A 345 17.01 -15.33 -4.29
N GLU A 346 17.75 -15.93 -5.23
CA GLU A 346 18.61 -15.21 -6.17
C GLU A 346 17.79 -14.28 -7.07
N LEU A 347 16.71 -14.79 -7.66
CA LEU A 347 15.83 -14.00 -8.51
C LEU A 347 15.05 -12.96 -7.72
N ALA A 348 14.64 -13.26 -6.49
CA ALA A 348 13.98 -12.32 -5.60
C ALA A 348 14.92 -11.18 -5.16
N HIS A 349 16.20 -11.47 -4.92
CA HIS A 349 17.22 -10.46 -4.62
C HIS A 349 17.50 -9.51 -5.78
N SER A 350 17.44 -10.00 -7.02
CA SER A 350 17.69 -9.20 -8.23
C SER A 350 16.52 -8.31 -8.63
N SER A 351 15.46 -8.23 -7.81
CA SER A 351 14.25 -7.49 -8.13
C SER A 351 14.35 -6.00 -7.81
N LEU A 352 13.81 -5.17 -8.69
CA LEU A 352 13.59 -3.75 -8.49
C LEU A 352 12.12 -3.40 -8.68
N ARG A 353 11.61 -2.55 -7.80
CA ARG A 353 10.30 -1.93 -7.98
C ARG A 353 10.47 -0.54 -8.57
N PHE A 354 9.84 -0.31 -9.69
CA PHE A 354 9.66 0.99 -10.31
C PHE A 354 8.21 1.42 -10.13
N SER A 355 7.99 2.57 -9.54
CA SER A 355 6.65 3.13 -9.43
C SER A 355 6.59 4.51 -10.07
N ILE A 356 5.69 4.62 -11.03
CA ILE A 356 5.45 5.77 -11.90
C ILE A 356 4.30 6.58 -11.30
N GLY A 357 4.40 7.89 -11.30
CA GLY A 357 3.40 8.76 -10.72
C GLY A 357 3.10 10.01 -11.52
N ARG A 358 2.41 10.95 -10.85
CA ARG A 358 1.88 12.19 -11.42
C ARG A 358 2.92 13.02 -12.16
N PHE A 359 4.13 13.08 -11.66
CA PHE A 359 5.18 13.97 -12.20
C PHE A 359 6.20 13.25 -13.09
N THR A 360 6.04 11.95 -13.33
CA THR A 360 6.91 11.19 -14.24
C THR A 360 6.64 11.57 -15.70
N THR A 361 7.68 11.79 -16.48
CA THR A 361 7.62 12.13 -17.90
C THR A 361 8.04 10.95 -18.79
N GLU A 362 7.79 11.02 -20.10
CA GLU A 362 8.30 10.05 -21.07
C GLU A 362 9.83 10.05 -21.14
N GLU A 363 10.45 11.23 -21.04
CA GLU A 363 11.91 11.39 -21.01
C GLU A 363 12.51 10.70 -19.78
N ASP A 364 11.88 10.82 -18.60
CA ASP A 364 12.31 10.11 -17.39
C ASP A 364 12.32 8.57 -17.61
N VAL A 365 11.29 8.05 -18.27
CA VAL A 365 11.19 6.61 -18.59
C VAL A 365 12.31 6.18 -19.53
N ASP A 366 12.58 6.95 -20.58
CA ASP A 366 13.63 6.62 -21.56
C ASP A 366 15.04 6.67 -20.96
N ILE A 367 15.31 7.69 -20.13
CA ILE A 367 16.57 7.79 -19.41
C ILE A 367 16.71 6.63 -18.40
N ALA A 368 15.66 6.32 -17.65
CA ALA A 368 15.68 5.25 -16.66
C ALA A 368 15.94 3.89 -17.30
N THR A 369 15.24 3.57 -18.37
CA THR A 369 15.41 2.27 -19.07
C THR A 369 16.78 2.14 -19.70
N THR A 370 17.35 3.22 -20.26
CA THR A 370 18.73 3.25 -20.76
C THR A 370 19.73 2.94 -19.65
N LYS A 371 19.61 3.62 -18.50
CA LYS A 371 20.49 3.40 -17.34
C LYS A 371 20.36 1.98 -16.78
N VAL A 372 19.15 1.43 -16.72
CA VAL A 372 18.90 0.04 -16.28
C VAL A 372 19.61 -0.94 -17.21
N LYS A 373 19.47 -0.80 -18.52
CA LYS A 373 20.15 -1.66 -19.51
C LYS A 373 21.67 -1.63 -19.37
N GLU A 374 22.24 -0.43 -19.25
CA GLU A 374 23.67 -0.25 -19.07
C GLU A 374 24.19 -0.87 -17.77
N ALA A 375 23.48 -0.63 -16.65
CA ALA A 375 23.84 -1.17 -15.34
C ALA A 375 23.77 -2.71 -15.31
N VAL A 376 22.65 -3.28 -15.79
CA VAL A 376 22.46 -4.73 -15.86
C VAL A 376 23.51 -5.37 -16.77
N GLY A 377 23.77 -4.79 -17.95
CA GLY A 377 24.79 -5.28 -18.88
C GLY A 377 26.17 -5.34 -18.22
N LYS A 378 26.62 -4.24 -17.62
CA LYS A 378 27.91 -4.17 -16.93
C LYS A 378 28.04 -5.16 -15.75
N LEU A 379 26.99 -5.32 -14.96
CA LEU A 379 27.01 -6.25 -13.83
C LEU A 379 27.01 -7.70 -14.29
N ARG A 380 26.31 -8.03 -15.39
CA ARG A 380 26.36 -9.37 -16.00
C ARG A 380 27.72 -9.71 -16.58
N GLU A 381 28.43 -8.74 -17.20
CA GLU A 381 29.82 -8.93 -17.67
C GLU A 381 30.79 -9.31 -16.53
N LEU A 382 30.47 -8.99 -15.28
CA LEU A 382 31.23 -9.33 -14.10
C LEU A 382 30.73 -10.59 -13.38
N SER A 383 29.62 -11.19 -13.85
CA SER A 383 28.95 -12.31 -13.21
C SER A 383 29.40 -13.66 -13.80
N PRO A 384 30.12 -14.52 -13.05
CA PRO A 384 30.46 -15.86 -13.52
C PRO A 384 29.23 -16.71 -13.88
N LEU A 385 28.09 -16.46 -13.19
CA LEU A 385 26.83 -17.15 -13.48
C LEU A 385 26.26 -16.79 -14.86
N TRP A 386 26.44 -15.54 -15.27
CA TRP A 386 26.05 -15.09 -16.59
C TRP A 386 26.88 -15.76 -17.68
N ASP A 387 28.19 -15.88 -17.50
CA ASP A 387 29.09 -16.58 -18.42
C ASP A 387 28.68 -18.05 -18.55
N MET A 388 28.45 -18.74 -17.43
CA MET A 388 27.98 -20.14 -17.43
C MET A 388 26.64 -20.31 -18.17
N TYR A 389 25.71 -19.38 -17.95
CA TYR A 389 24.42 -19.36 -18.67
C TYR A 389 24.63 -19.20 -20.17
N LYS A 390 25.48 -18.29 -20.63
CA LYS A 390 25.81 -18.06 -22.04
C LYS A 390 26.51 -19.25 -22.67
N ASP A 391 27.26 -20.01 -21.89
CA ASP A 391 27.89 -21.28 -22.32
C ASP A 391 26.92 -22.47 -22.31
N GLY A 392 25.65 -22.27 -21.99
CA GLY A 392 24.60 -23.28 -21.99
C GLY A 392 24.61 -24.20 -20.76
N VAL A 393 25.28 -23.82 -19.70
CA VAL A 393 25.29 -24.54 -18.42
C VAL A 393 23.98 -24.28 -17.67
N ASP A 394 23.30 -25.34 -17.22
CA ASP A 394 22.13 -25.24 -16.35
C ASP A 394 22.57 -24.80 -14.93
N VAL A 395 22.50 -23.51 -14.68
CA VAL A 395 22.96 -22.89 -13.44
C VAL A 395 22.18 -23.38 -12.22
N SER A 396 20.92 -23.83 -12.40
CA SER A 396 20.08 -24.36 -11.30
C SER A 396 20.64 -25.65 -10.67
N LYS A 397 21.53 -26.34 -11.38
CA LYS A 397 22.19 -27.60 -10.94
C LYS A 397 23.60 -27.41 -10.38
N VAL A 398 24.10 -26.20 -10.36
CA VAL A 398 25.43 -25.90 -9.82
C VAL A 398 25.38 -25.96 -8.30
N GLN A 399 26.06 -26.96 -7.71
CA GLN A 399 26.24 -27.06 -6.26
C GLN A 399 27.37 -26.12 -5.85
N TRP A 400 27.06 -25.07 -5.12
CA TRP A 400 28.04 -24.21 -4.48
C TRP A 400 28.61 -24.94 -3.26
N ALA A 401 29.93 -25.04 -3.19
CA ALA A 401 30.56 -25.52 -1.97
C ALA A 401 30.27 -24.50 -0.86
N ALA A 402 29.59 -24.94 0.19
CA ALA A 402 29.39 -24.13 1.38
C ALA A 402 30.76 -23.84 2.02
N HIS A 403 31.13 -22.56 2.06
CA HIS A 403 32.31 -22.06 2.77
C HIS A 403 31.92 -21.64 4.18
#